data_1f48ce0d712f53ad7c10db056e6b73ad
#
_entry.id   1f48ce0d712f53ad7c10db056e6b73ad
#
_cell.length_a   1.000
_cell.length_b   1.000
_cell.length_c   1.000
_cell.angle_alpha   90.00
_cell.angle_beta   90.00
_cell.angle_gamma   90.00
#
_symmetry.space_group_name_H-M   'P 1'
#
loop_
_entity.id
_entity.type
_entity.pdbx_description
1 polymer ?
#
loop_
_entity_poly.entity_id
_entity_poly.type
_entity_poly.pdbx_seq_one_letter_code
_entity_poly.pdbx_strand_id
1 'polypeptide(L)'
;MATKLEIYNEALRLVGDLRLVATTDQVEARYALDDAWSRAVLFCGAQADWPFAMAVIQPLLDSDSSIGYNKSYTFDPSVWLRTVAVSLDEDFAVQAHYMQTATKFRFNTSETRAYFRYISKNLLQDTDVPNWPEMFCSVVAHRLAFDVCERLTQDPQKAQGLYQLFVEVLGLAKSQHAPERGGMMISPAQWAAKVHNDTVAAIWEEAIR
;
A
#
# COMPACT_ATOMS: atom_id res chain seq x y z
N MET A 1 -13.77 16.43 -7.27
CA MET A 1 -13.81 15.02 -6.80
C MET A 1 -13.65 14.14 -8.02
N ALA A 2 -12.67 13.26 -8.00
CA ALA A 2 -12.44 12.37 -9.12
C ALA A 2 -13.57 11.33 -9.25
N THR A 3 -13.89 10.96 -10.48
CA THR A 3 -14.86 9.92 -10.80
C THR A 3 -14.18 8.80 -11.57
N LYS A 4 -14.73 7.58 -11.51
CA LYS A 4 -14.22 6.43 -12.29
C LYS A 4 -14.14 6.77 -13.79
N LEU A 5 -15.12 7.50 -14.31
CA LEU A 5 -15.16 7.93 -15.71
C LEU A 5 -13.99 8.87 -16.06
N GLU A 6 -13.64 9.78 -15.15
CA GLU A 6 -12.48 10.68 -15.37
C GLU A 6 -11.17 9.91 -15.40
N ILE A 7 -10.98 8.94 -14.51
CA ILE A 7 -9.80 8.07 -14.51
C ILE A 7 -9.73 7.25 -15.82
N TYR A 8 -10.85 6.72 -16.27
CA TYR A 8 -10.94 6.01 -17.55
C TYR A 8 -10.57 6.91 -18.73
N ASN A 9 -11.12 8.12 -18.76
CA ASN A 9 -10.83 9.06 -19.84
C ASN A 9 -9.40 9.58 -19.82
N GLU A 10 -8.77 9.68 -18.65
CA GLU A 10 -7.33 9.98 -18.54
C GLU A 10 -6.50 8.82 -19.09
N ALA A 11 -6.82 7.58 -18.76
CA ALA A 11 -6.15 6.40 -19.29
C ALA A 11 -6.27 6.32 -20.82
N LEU A 12 -7.47 6.54 -21.38
CA LEU A 12 -7.70 6.54 -22.84
C LEU A 12 -6.95 7.68 -23.54
N ARG A 13 -6.89 8.87 -22.92
CA ARG A 13 -6.08 9.98 -23.45
C ARG A 13 -4.61 9.60 -23.57
N LEU A 14 -4.05 8.91 -22.59
CA LEU A 14 -2.66 8.43 -22.62
C LEU A 14 -2.46 7.37 -23.71
N VAL A 15 -3.44 6.50 -23.90
CA VAL A 15 -3.43 5.51 -24.98
C VAL A 15 -3.69 6.16 -26.35
N GLY A 16 -4.26 7.38 -26.40
CA GLY A 16 -4.63 8.05 -27.66
C GLY A 16 -5.89 7.50 -28.28
N ASP A 17 -6.81 6.99 -27.47
CA ASP A 17 -8.12 6.51 -27.88
C ASP A 17 -9.22 7.54 -27.58
N LEU A 18 -10.42 7.29 -28.09
CA LEU A 18 -11.57 8.14 -27.89
C LEU A 18 -12.06 8.10 -26.42
N ARG A 19 -12.47 9.25 -25.91
CA ARG A 19 -13.05 9.35 -24.58
C ARG A 19 -14.42 8.69 -24.49
N LEU A 20 -14.73 8.12 -23.35
CA LEU A 20 -16.08 7.64 -23.01
C LEU A 20 -16.99 8.81 -22.60
N VAL A 21 -18.25 8.70 -22.93
CA VAL A 21 -19.30 9.63 -22.46
C VAL A 21 -19.87 9.16 -21.12
N ALA A 22 -19.99 7.85 -20.95
CA ALA A 22 -20.48 7.22 -19.73
C ALA A 22 -19.76 5.91 -19.43
N THR A 23 -19.77 5.48 -18.18
CA THR A 23 -19.26 4.15 -17.77
C THR A 23 -20.11 2.99 -18.28
N THR A 24 -21.22 3.27 -18.93
CA THR A 24 -22.14 2.31 -19.52
C THR A 24 -22.01 2.20 -21.04
N ASP A 25 -21.09 2.94 -21.67
CA ASP A 25 -20.85 2.91 -23.11
C ASP A 25 -20.51 1.49 -23.58
N GLN A 26 -21.11 1.06 -24.67
CA GLN A 26 -20.91 -0.29 -25.20
C GLN A 26 -19.81 -0.29 -26.28
N VAL A 27 -18.58 0.00 -25.85
CA VAL A 27 -17.41 0.05 -26.71
C VAL A 27 -16.28 -0.79 -26.11
N GLU A 28 -15.39 -1.28 -26.96
CA GLU A 28 -14.28 -2.15 -26.57
C GLU A 28 -13.37 -1.52 -25.51
N ALA A 29 -13.10 -0.22 -25.65
CA ALA A 29 -12.29 0.51 -24.69
C ALA A 29 -12.85 0.45 -23.28
N ARG A 30 -14.16 0.59 -23.09
CA ARG A 30 -14.82 0.47 -21.79
C ARG A 30 -14.68 -0.95 -21.22
N TYR A 31 -14.90 -1.99 -22.05
CA TYR A 31 -14.76 -3.38 -21.61
C TYR A 31 -13.32 -3.70 -21.18
N ALA A 32 -12.33 -3.21 -21.93
CA ALA A 32 -10.92 -3.40 -21.61
C ALA A 32 -10.57 -2.74 -20.25
N LEU A 33 -11.08 -1.53 -20.00
CA LEU A 33 -10.86 -0.79 -18.76
C LEU A 33 -11.55 -1.46 -17.57
N ASP A 34 -12.80 -1.94 -17.73
CA ASP A 34 -13.51 -2.65 -16.65
C ASP A 34 -12.78 -3.95 -16.26
N ASP A 35 -12.30 -4.72 -17.25
CA ASP A 35 -11.54 -5.96 -17.01
C ASP A 35 -10.22 -5.70 -16.26
N ALA A 36 -9.57 -4.56 -16.51
CA ALA A 36 -8.31 -4.19 -15.89
C ALA A 36 -8.47 -3.49 -14.53
N TRP A 37 -9.61 -2.85 -14.27
CA TRP A 37 -9.84 -1.91 -13.17
C TRP A 37 -9.42 -2.44 -11.81
N SER A 38 -10.06 -3.51 -11.33
CA SER A 38 -9.82 -4.04 -9.99
C SER A 38 -8.36 -4.43 -9.78
N ARG A 39 -7.73 -5.03 -10.78
CA ARG A 39 -6.32 -5.42 -10.73
C ARG A 39 -5.40 -4.20 -10.67
N ALA A 40 -5.66 -3.18 -11.48
CA ALA A 40 -4.88 -1.95 -11.50
C ALA A 40 -4.96 -1.19 -10.17
N VAL A 41 -6.17 -1.03 -9.62
CA VAL A 41 -6.39 -0.34 -8.34
C VAL A 41 -5.69 -1.06 -7.19
N LEU A 42 -5.89 -2.37 -7.06
CA LEU A 42 -5.23 -3.15 -5.98
C LEU A 42 -3.70 -3.17 -6.16
N PHE A 43 -3.22 -3.27 -7.39
CA PHE A 43 -1.78 -3.18 -7.66
C PHE A 43 -1.22 -1.83 -7.20
N CYS A 44 -1.84 -0.70 -7.59
CA CYS A 44 -1.42 0.64 -7.19
C CYS A 44 -1.51 0.83 -5.67
N GLY A 45 -2.58 0.32 -5.03
CA GLY A 45 -2.74 0.34 -3.58
C GLY A 45 -1.63 -0.38 -2.83
N ALA A 46 -1.12 -1.47 -3.39
CA ALA A 46 -0.02 -2.24 -2.80
C ALA A 46 1.36 -1.57 -2.94
N GLN A 47 1.53 -0.57 -3.82
CA GLN A 47 2.84 0.01 -4.14
C GLN A 47 3.36 1.00 -3.08
N ALA A 48 2.48 1.58 -2.27
CA ALA A 48 2.87 2.57 -1.25
C ALA A 48 1.97 2.51 -0.02
N ASP A 49 2.39 3.21 1.03
CA ASP A 49 1.59 3.37 2.25
C ASP A 49 0.68 4.59 2.09
N TRP A 50 -0.42 4.40 1.37
CA TRP A 50 -1.38 5.45 1.09
C TRP A 50 -2.18 5.81 2.35
N PRO A 51 -2.08 7.05 2.91
CA PRO A 51 -2.77 7.41 4.15
C PRO A 51 -4.28 7.23 4.08
N PHE A 52 -4.88 7.57 2.93
CA PHE A 52 -6.34 7.46 2.72
C PHE A 52 -6.84 6.00 2.70
N ALA A 53 -5.97 5.04 2.38
CA ALA A 53 -6.30 3.60 2.31
C ALA A 53 -5.82 2.82 3.53
N MET A 54 -5.23 3.50 4.52
CA MET A 54 -4.78 2.87 5.76
C MET A 54 -5.94 2.61 6.71
N ALA A 55 -5.92 1.44 7.30
CA ALA A 55 -6.78 1.07 8.41
C ALA A 55 -5.94 0.54 9.58
N VAL A 56 -6.44 0.73 10.80
CA VAL A 56 -5.84 0.20 12.02
C VAL A 56 -6.85 -0.74 12.66
N ILE A 57 -6.38 -1.89 13.09
CA ILE A 57 -7.20 -2.89 13.79
C ILE A 57 -6.42 -3.47 14.97
N GLN A 58 -7.15 -3.78 16.05
CA GLN A 58 -6.70 -4.61 17.15
C GLN A 58 -7.48 -5.93 17.08
N PRO A 59 -6.95 -6.97 16.42
CA PRO A 59 -7.66 -8.25 16.34
C PRO A 59 -7.67 -8.97 17.68
N LEU A 60 -8.60 -9.88 17.83
CA LEU A 60 -8.67 -10.75 19.01
C LEU A 60 -7.50 -11.75 18.98
N LEU A 61 -6.97 -12.02 20.17
CA LEU A 61 -6.00 -13.09 20.38
C LEU A 61 -6.63 -14.43 20.05
N ASP A 62 -5.96 -15.21 19.24
CA ASP A 62 -6.37 -16.58 18.93
C ASP A 62 -5.85 -17.54 20.02
N SER A 63 -6.56 -18.63 20.25
CA SER A 63 -6.19 -19.66 21.23
C SER A 63 -5.04 -20.57 20.76
N ASP A 64 -4.69 -20.52 19.47
CA ASP A 64 -3.65 -21.39 18.90
C ASP A 64 -2.25 -20.89 19.24
N SER A 65 -1.53 -21.64 20.05
CA SER A 65 -0.08 -21.54 20.15
C SER A 65 0.58 -22.43 19.09
N SER A 66 1.60 -21.93 18.40
CA SER A 66 2.38 -22.75 17.49
C SER A 66 3.84 -22.85 17.96
N ILE A 67 4.54 -23.88 17.52
CA ILE A 67 5.94 -24.10 17.91
C ILE A 67 6.77 -22.84 17.60
N GLY A 68 7.42 -22.29 18.62
CA GLY A 68 8.26 -21.10 18.54
C GLY A 68 7.52 -19.76 18.67
N TYR A 69 6.16 -19.77 18.76
CA TYR A 69 5.35 -18.57 18.93
C TYR A 69 4.28 -18.85 19.99
N ASN A 70 4.14 -17.92 20.94
CA ASN A 70 3.21 -18.05 22.06
C ASN A 70 1.87 -17.31 21.86
N LYS A 71 1.80 -16.45 20.82
CA LYS A 71 0.59 -15.65 20.48
C LYS A 71 0.31 -15.74 18.99
N SER A 72 -0.99 -15.78 18.65
CA SER A 72 -1.47 -15.79 17.28
C SER A 72 -2.69 -14.87 17.16
N TYR A 73 -2.78 -14.15 16.05
CA TYR A 73 -3.89 -13.25 15.72
C TYR A 73 -4.34 -13.53 14.29
N THR A 74 -5.63 -13.76 14.13
CA THR A 74 -6.24 -14.02 12.81
C THR A 74 -6.68 -12.70 12.17
N PHE A 75 -6.45 -12.57 10.86
CA PHE A 75 -6.95 -11.46 10.05
C PHE A 75 -7.72 -11.97 8.83
N ASP A 76 -8.57 -11.12 8.26
CA ASP A 76 -9.35 -11.44 7.07
C ASP A 76 -8.59 -11.04 5.80
N PRO A 77 -8.10 -12.00 4.99
CA PRO A 77 -7.40 -11.70 3.74
C PRO A 77 -8.26 -11.01 2.70
N SER A 78 -9.59 -11.07 2.82
CA SER A 78 -10.52 -10.44 1.85
C SER A 78 -10.44 -8.91 1.91
N VAL A 79 -10.21 -8.35 3.09
CA VAL A 79 -10.08 -6.90 3.32
C VAL A 79 -8.64 -6.42 3.39
N TRP A 80 -7.71 -7.35 3.57
CA TRP A 80 -6.29 -7.05 3.80
C TRP A 80 -5.50 -7.05 2.49
N LEU A 81 -4.93 -5.92 2.10
CA LEU A 81 -4.08 -5.85 0.91
C LEU A 81 -2.60 -6.02 1.27
N ARG A 82 -2.11 -5.21 2.20
CA ARG A 82 -0.70 -5.20 2.61
C ARG A 82 -0.55 -4.70 4.04
N THR A 83 0.32 -5.36 4.81
CA THR A 83 0.72 -4.91 6.14
C THR A 83 1.67 -3.72 6.02
N VAL A 84 1.41 -2.65 6.78
CA VAL A 84 2.24 -1.44 6.85
C VAL A 84 3.11 -1.45 8.10
N ALA A 85 2.50 -1.69 9.25
CA ALA A 85 3.20 -1.76 10.53
C ALA A 85 2.45 -2.68 11.50
N VAL A 86 3.20 -3.29 12.39
CA VAL A 86 2.66 -4.09 13.49
C VAL A 86 3.35 -3.66 14.77
N SER A 87 2.55 -3.37 15.80
CA SER A 87 3.05 -2.92 17.09
C SER A 87 2.33 -3.61 18.24
N LEU A 88 3.00 -3.65 19.38
CA LEU A 88 2.38 -4.05 20.66
C LEU A 88 1.83 -2.81 21.40
N ASP A 89 2.09 -1.63 20.87
CA ASP A 89 1.78 -0.32 21.41
C ASP A 89 0.77 0.39 20.50
N GLU A 90 -0.21 1.08 21.05
CA GLU A 90 -1.25 1.79 20.31
C GLU A 90 -0.68 2.91 19.44
N ASP A 91 0.37 3.57 19.91
CA ASP A 91 1.04 4.67 19.20
C ASP A 91 2.00 4.22 18.10
N PHE A 92 2.18 2.90 17.91
CA PHE A 92 3.14 2.33 16.96
C PHE A 92 4.59 2.80 17.18
N ALA A 93 4.96 3.14 18.42
CA ALA A 93 6.29 3.60 18.77
C ALA A 93 7.35 2.51 18.64
N VAL A 94 6.98 1.25 18.92
CA VAL A 94 7.85 0.09 18.83
C VAL A 94 7.28 -0.92 17.86
N GLN A 95 8.04 -1.22 16.81
CA GLN A 95 7.64 -2.28 15.87
C GLN A 95 7.85 -3.66 16.49
N ALA A 96 6.85 -4.51 16.36
CA ALA A 96 6.91 -5.89 16.82
C ALA A 96 7.57 -6.81 15.78
N HIS A 97 8.38 -7.76 16.25
CA HIS A 97 8.82 -8.87 15.42
C HIS A 97 7.71 -9.90 15.28
N TYR A 98 7.35 -10.22 14.06
CA TYR A 98 6.26 -11.13 13.76
C TYR A 98 6.56 -12.03 12.57
N MET A 99 5.86 -13.15 12.52
CA MET A 99 5.77 -14.00 11.34
C MET A 99 4.34 -13.89 10.79
N GLN A 100 4.21 -13.52 9.51
CA GLN A 100 2.93 -13.50 8.80
C GLN A 100 2.76 -14.76 7.98
N THR A 101 1.61 -15.41 8.15
CA THR A 101 1.13 -16.51 7.29
C THR A 101 -0.05 -16.01 6.45
N ALA A 102 -0.68 -16.88 5.67
CA ALA A 102 -1.80 -16.50 4.81
C ALA A 102 -2.98 -15.83 5.56
N THR A 103 -3.22 -16.23 6.81
CA THR A 103 -4.38 -15.77 7.60
C THR A 103 -4.06 -15.36 9.03
N LYS A 104 -2.80 -15.54 9.47
CA LYS A 104 -2.41 -15.31 10.87
C LYS A 104 -1.11 -14.55 10.98
N PHE A 105 -1.05 -13.69 12.01
CA PHE A 105 0.18 -13.13 12.54
C PHE A 105 0.59 -13.88 13.81
N ARG A 106 1.85 -14.22 13.94
CA ARG A 106 2.40 -14.95 15.06
C ARG A 106 3.51 -14.15 15.72
N PHE A 107 3.50 -14.15 17.06
CA PHE A 107 4.43 -13.41 17.88
C PHE A 107 5.00 -14.28 18.99
N ASN A 108 6.16 -13.86 19.48
CA ASN A 108 6.70 -14.33 20.74
C ASN A 108 6.80 -13.14 21.70
N THR A 109 5.73 -12.93 22.48
CA THR A 109 5.59 -11.77 23.37
C THR A 109 4.78 -12.13 24.60
N SER A 110 5.00 -11.40 25.71
CA SER A 110 4.15 -11.45 26.91
C SER A 110 2.85 -10.67 26.74
N GLU A 111 2.83 -9.69 25.81
CA GLU A 111 1.68 -8.83 25.59
C GLU A 111 0.50 -9.59 25.00
N THR A 112 -0.72 -9.21 25.42
CA THR A 112 -1.98 -9.79 24.94
C THR A 112 -2.65 -8.94 23.87
N ARG A 113 -2.15 -7.74 23.62
CA ARG A 113 -2.66 -6.82 22.61
C ARG A 113 -1.64 -6.66 21.51
N ALA A 114 -2.11 -6.56 20.26
CA ALA A 114 -1.31 -6.21 19.12
C ALA A 114 -2.13 -5.31 18.19
N TYR A 115 -1.50 -4.29 17.64
CA TYR A 115 -2.10 -3.30 16.75
C TYR A 115 -1.51 -3.46 15.37
N PHE A 116 -2.39 -3.49 14.38
CA PHE A 116 -2.01 -3.74 13.00
C PHE A 116 -2.45 -2.55 12.14
N ARG A 117 -1.49 -1.96 11.44
CA ARG A 117 -1.74 -0.96 10.40
C ARG A 117 -1.58 -1.61 9.05
N TYR A 118 -2.56 -1.50 8.18
CA TYR A 118 -2.58 -2.15 6.90
C TYR A 118 -3.29 -1.30 5.83
N ILE A 119 -3.00 -1.59 4.56
CA ILE A 119 -3.77 -1.04 3.44
C ILE A 119 -5.01 -1.89 3.26
N SER A 120 -6.17 -1.27 3.33
CA SER A 120 -7.47 -1.93 3.24
C SER A 120 -7.98 -1.96 1.81
N LYS A 121 -8.39 -3.13 1.33
CA LYS A 121 -9.09 -3.28 0.05
C LYS A 121 -10.44 -2.57 0.04
N ASN A 122 -11.10 -2.47 1.20
CA ASN A 122 -12.40 -1.81 1.32
C ASN A 122 -12.34 -0.31 1.03
N LEU A 123 -11.20 0.34 1.28
CA LEU A 123 -10.98 1.76 1.00
C LEU A 123 -10.50 2.02 -0.45
N LEU A 124 -10.39 0.97 -1.25
CA LEU A 124 -9.99 0.99 -2.66
C LEU A 124 -11.13 0.54 -3.58
N GLN A 125 -12.38 0.60 -3.13
CA GLN A 125 -13.55 0.24 -3.94
C GLN A 125 -14.02 1.40 -4.82
N ASP A 126 -14.81 1.11 -5.82
CA ASP A 126 -15.39 2.10 -6.77
C ASP A 126 -16.16 3.21 -6.06
N THR A 127 -16.81 2.90 -4.93
CA THR A 127 -17.56 3.86 -4.10
C THR A 127 -16.68 4.89 -3.42
N ASP A 128 -15.38 4.60 -3.25
CA ASP A 128 -14.43 5.43 -2.53
C ASP A 128 -13.64 6.37 -3.45
N VAL A 129 -13.76 6.20 -4.77
CA VAL A 129 -13.05 7.03 -5.78
C VAL A 129 -13.14 8.53 -5.50
N PRO A 130 -14.29 9.10 -5.08
CA PRO A 130 -14.39 10.52 -4.77
C PRO A 130 -13.48 10.98 -3.61
N ASN A 131 -13.06 10.05 -2.75
CA ASN A 131 -12.20 10.31 -1.58
C ASN A 131 -10.71 10.08 -1.89
N TRP A 132 -10.38 9.57 -3.07
CA TRP A 132 -8.99 9.32 -3.43
C TRP A 132 -8.25 10.62 -3.74
N PRO A 133 -7.00 10.76 -3.30
CA PRO A 133 -6.13 11.86 -3.72
C PRO A 133 -5.94 11.87 -5.24
N GLU A 134 -5.85 13.06 -5.83
CA GLU A 134 -5.67 13.24 -7.28
C GLU A 134 -4.44 12.49 -7.80
N MET A 135 -3.35 12.52 -7.04
CA MET A 135 -2.13 11.78 -7.40
C MET A 135 -2.35 10.27 -7.46
N PHE A 136 -3.15 9.70 -6.57
CA PHE A 136 -3.47 8.27 -6.63
C PHE A 136 -4.35 7.96 -7.85
N CYS A 137 -5.33 8.81 -8.15
CA CYS A 137 -6.15 8.68 -9.37
C CYS A 137 -5.28 8.70 -10.63
N SER A 138 -4.30 9.61 -10.70
CA SER A 138 -3.36 9.67 -11.82
C SER A 138 -2.48 8.42 -11.91
N VAL A 139 -1.97 7.90 -10.80
CA VAL A 139 -1.22 6.62 -10.78
C VAL A 139 -2.07 5.48 -11.33
N VAL A 140 -3.35 5.40 -10.92
CA VAL A 140 -4.28 4.36 -11.41
C VAL A 140 -4.54 4.54 -12.91
N ALA A 141 -4.74 5.78 -13.38
CA ALA A 141 -4.96 6.06 -14.80
C ALA A 141 -3.75 5.64 -15.67
N HIS A 142 -2.54 5.92 -15.24
CA HIS A 142 -1.32 5.50 -15.96
C HIS A 142 -1.15 3.98 -15.94
N ARG A 143 -1.49 3.32 -14.84
CA ARG A 143 -1.48 1.86 -14.77
C ARG A 143 -2.51 1.24 -15.71
N LEU A 144 -3.73 1.76 -15.73
CA LEU A 144 -4.78 1.32 -16.66
C LEU A 144 -4.36 1.53 -18.11
N ALA A 145 -3.81 2.70 -18.44
CA ALA A 145 -3.33 2.99 -19.79
C ALA A 145 -2.31 1.92 -20.27
N PHE A 146 -1.38 1.54 -19.40
CA PHE A 146 -0.44 0.46 -19.70
C PHE A 146 -1.16 -0.89 -19.90
N ASP A 147 -2.05 -1.26 -18.95
CA ASP A 147 -2.72 -2.57 -18.96
C ASP A 147 -3.65 -2.77 -20.17
N VAL A 148 -4.25 -1.68 -20.69
CA VAL A 148 -5.18 -1.76 -21.85
C VAL A 148 -4.53 -1.44 -23.20
N CYS A 149 -3.31 -0.87 -23.20
CA CYS A 149 -2.64 -0.37 -24.40
C CYS A 149 -2.52 -1.44 -25.47
N GLU A 150 -2.02 -2.62 -25.11
CA GLU A 150 -1.80 -3.71 -26.06
C GLU A 150 -3.12 -4.18 -26.69
N ARG A 151 -4.20 -4.28 -25.90
CA ARG A 151 -5.51 -4.68 -26.36
C ARG A 151 -6.14 -3.68 -27.33
N LEU A 152 -5.93 -2.37 -27.08
CA LEU A 152 -6.56 -1.30 -27.88
C LEU A 152 -5.73 -0.88 -29.09
N THR A 153 -4.40 -0.90 -28.98
CA THR A 153 -3.51 -0.34 -30.03
C THR A 153 -2.68 -1.38 -30.74
N GLN A 154 -2.50 -2.58 -30.16
CA GLN A 154 -1.61 -3.62 -30.66
C GLN A 154 -0.15 -3.13 -30.85
N ASP A 155 0.25 -2.11 -30.08
CA ASP A 155 1.57 -1.48 -30.14
C ASP A 155 2.38 -1.73 -28.84
N PRO A 156 3.30 -2.70 -28.86
CA PRO A 156 4.11 -3.01 -27.68
C PRO A 156 5.14 -1.92 -27.33
N GLN A 157 5.57 -1.11 -28.29
CA GLN A 157 6.53 -0.02 -28.02
C GLN A 157 5.82 1.09 -27.24
N LYS A 158 4.58 1.41 -27.61
CA LYS A 158 3.75 2.35 -26.89
C LYS A 158 3.45 1.86 -25.46
N ALA A 159 3.14 0.57 -25.28
CA ALA A 159 2.95 -0.01 -23.97
C ALA A 159 4.18 0.14 -23.07
N GLN A 160 5.39 -0.08 -23.62
CA GLN A 160 6.64 0.13 -22.89
C GLN A 160 6.83 1.59 -22.46
N GLY A 161 6.51 2.55 -23.32
CA GLY A 161 6.54 3.98 -22.98
C GLY A 161 5.56 4.34 -21.87
N LEU A 162 4.34 3.81 -21.92
CA LEU A 162 3.33 4.01 -20.87
C LEU A 162 3.75 3.38 -19.53
N TYR A 163 4.43 2.25 -19.55
CA TYR A 163 4.99 1.66 -18.33
C TYR A 163 6.05 2.56 -17.68
N GLN A 164 6.92 3.17 -18.46
CA GLN A 164 7.92 4.11 -17.93
C GLN A 164 7.25 5.33 -17.29
N LEU A 165 6.26 5.93 -17.97
CA LEU A 165 5.45 7.03 -17.41
C LEU A 165 4.75 6.63 -16.11
N PHE A 166 4.19 5.41 -16.05
CA PHE A 166 3.59 4.88 -14.82
C PHE A 166 4.62 4.85 -13.66
N VAL A 167 5.84 4.34 -13.92
CA VAL A 167 6.89 4.26 -12.89
C VAL A 167 7.31 5.64 -12.40
N GLU A 168 7.41 6.62 -13.30
CA GLU A 168 7.73 8.02 -12.95
C GLU A 168 6.65 8.65 -12.08
N VAL A 169 5.38 8.55 -12.49
CA VAL A 169 4.25 9.11 -11.74
C VAL A 169 4.10 8.43 -10.37
N LEU A 170 4.29 7.11 -10.31
CA LEU A 170 4.30 6.38 -9.05
C LEU A 170 5.44 6.85 -8.12
N GLY A 171 6.62 7.12 -8.68
CA GLY A 171 7.77 7.66 -7.94
C GLY A 171 7.46 9.03 -7.34
N LEU A 172 6.87 9.94 -8.13
CA LEU A 172 6.44 11.25 -7.68
C LEU A 172 5.38 11.15 -6.57
N ALA A 173 4.37 10.30 -6.76
CA ALA A 173 3.32 10.09 -5.77
C ALA A 173 3.90 9.56 -4.43
N LYS A 174 4.82 8.61 -4.48
CA LYS A 174 5.51 8.11 -3.28
C LYS A 174 6.29 9.21 -2.55
N SER A 175 6.98 10.08 -3.29
CA SER A 175 7.76 11.17 -2.70
C SER A 175 6.88 12.23 -2.03
N GLN A 176 5.72 12.54 -2.59
CA GLN A 176 4.76 13.50 -2.01
C GLN A 176 4.12 12.97 -0.73
N HIS A 177 3.82 11.68 -0.65
CA HIS A 177 3.22 11.06 0.54
C HIS A 177 4.22 10.66 1.63
N ALA A 178 5.52 10.69 1.33
CA ALA A 178 6.57 10.38 2.32
C ALA A 178 6.58 11.34 3.54
N PRO A 179 6.38 12.68 3.40
CA PRO A 179 6.33 13.60 4.53
C PRO A 179 5.04 13.51 5.35
N GLU A 180 3.93 13.05 4.76
CA GLU A 180 2.65 12.86 5.47
C GLU A 180 2.69 11.70 6.48
N ARG A 181 3.67 10.83 6.39
CA ARG A 181 4.10 9.99 7.49
C ARG A 181 4.71 10.91 8.53
N GLY A 182 3.90 11.55 9.35
CA GLY A 182 4.39 12.40 10.43
C GLY A 182 5.71 11.86 10.91
N GLY A 183 6.79 12.56 10.60
CA GLY A 183 8.13 12.06 10.87
C GLY A 183 8.09 11.55 12.29
N MET A 184 8.44 10.29 12.49
CA MET A 184 8.76 9.82 13.82
C MET A 184 9.86 10.77 14.27
N MET A 185 9.51 11.87 14.92
CA MET A 185 10.46 12.66 15.68
C MET A 185 10.91 11.69 16.76
N ILE A 186 12.04 11.03 16.47
CA ILE A 186 12.78 10.33 17.52
C ILE A 186 12.97 11.39 18.58
N SER A 187 12.29 11.24 19.70
CA SER A 187 12.40 12.22 20.77
C SER A 187 13.90 12.40 21.09
N PRO A 188 14.36 13.57 21.48
CA PRO A 188 15.76 13.76 21.87
C PRO A 188 16.24 12.71 22.87
N ALA A 189 15.36 12.22 23.74
CA ALA A 189 15.63 11.13 24.67
C ALA A 189 15.84 9.78 23.99
N GLN A 190 15.08 9.45 22.96
CA GLN A 190 15.25 8.20 22.19
C GLN A 190 16.53 8.26 21.33
N TRP A 191 16.85 9.44 20.79
CA TRP A 191 18.10 9.64 20.06
C TRP A 191 19.32 9.49 20.97
N ALA A 192 19.27 10.09 22.18
CA ALA A 192 20.32 9.96 23.19
C ALA A 192 20.49 8.50 23.66
N ALA A 193 19.40 7.75 23.84
CA ALA A 193 19.44 6.33 24.20
C ALA A 193 20.08 5.47 23.09
N LYS A 194 19.76 5.76 21.83
CA LYS A 194 20.34 5.05 20.67
C LYS A 194 21.84 5.32 20.56
N VAL A 195 22.25 6.58 20.65
CA VAL A 195 23.69 6.96 20.62
C VAL A 195 24.45 6.34 21.79
N HIS A 196 23.84 6.29 22.97
CA HIS A 196 24.49 5.68 24.15
C HIS A 196 24.67 4.16 23.95
N ASN A 197 23.67 3.44 23.42
CA ASN A 197 23.77 2.01 23.13
C ASN A 197 24.82 1.70 22.06
N ASP A 198 24.87 2.50 20.98
CA ASP A 198 25.84 2.32 19.90
C ASP A 198 27.28 2.58 20.42
N THR A 199 27.45 3.53 21.33
CA THR A 199 28.75 3.84 21.95
C THR A 199 29.18 2.73 22.91
N VAL A 200 28.28 2.19 23.71
CA VAL A 200 28.55 1.07 24.63
C VAL A 200 28.91 -0.20 23.86
N ALA A 201 28.19 -0.49 22.77
CA ALA A 201 28.49 -1.65 21.90
C ALA A 201 29.90 -1.55 21.30
N ALA A 202 30.30 -0.38 20.83
CA ALA A 202 31.64 -0.16 20.27
C ALA A 202 32.76 -0.33 21.34
N ILE A 203 32.53 0.11 22.57
CA ILE A 203 33.47 -0.06 23.68
C ILE A 203 33.65 -1.54 24.06
N TRP A 204 32.57 -2.34 24.01
CA TRP A 204 32.64 -3.77 24.29
C TRP A 204 33.39 -4.56 23.22
N GLU A 205 33.23 -4.19 21.93
CA GLU A 205 33.98 -4.81 20.83
C GLU A 205 35.49 -4.52 20.91
N GLU A 206 35.88 -3.35 21.40
CA GLU A 206 37.30 -2.97 21.56
C GLU A 206 37.94 -3.61 22.79
N ALA A 207 37.16 -3.94 23.82
CA ALA A 207 37.65 -4.59 25.06
C ALA A 207 37.86 -6.11 24.95
N ILE A 208 37.36 -6.75 23.86
CA ILE A 208 37.45 -8.19 23.61
C ILE A 208 38.58 -8.52 22.59
N ARG A 209 39.20 -7.51 22.02
CA ARG A 209 40.41 -7.64 21.18
C ARG A 209 41.68 -7.50 21.99
#